data_5eb54e90960c00125ff90cc3e0b1e4f2
#
_entry.id   5eb54e90960c00125ff90cc3e0b1e4f2
#
_cell.length_a   1.000
_cell.length_b   1.000
_cell.length_c   1.000
_cell.angle_alpha   90.00
_cell.angle_beta   90.00
_cell.angle_gamma   90.00
#
_symmetry.space_group_name_H-M   'P 1'
#
loop_
_entity.id
_entity.type
_entity.pdbx_description
1 polymer ?
#
loop_
_entity_poly.entity_id
_entity_poly.type
_entity_poly.pdbx_seq_one_letter_code
_entity_poly.pdbx_strand_id
1 'polypeptide(L)'
;MLNLLITPDFSPEFFAHWHMFNTQLQRALDTAIRLQTPTGYREQQDLLDSETVALVYANPFDAGSLMRDKGYIPLAKPDLPSDQVLVVANAQSAFATLDDLPADSR
;
A
#
# COMPACT_ATOMS: atom_id res chain seq x y z
N MET A 1 5.74 10.70 -19.24
CA MET A 1 6.25 9.67 -18.28
C MET A 1 5.25 9.52 -17.15
N LEU A 2 4.84 8.30 -16.89
CA LEU A 2 3.99 7.99 -15.76
C LEU A 2 4.82 7.73 -14.51
N ASN A 3 4.27 8.01 -13.34
CA ASN A 3 4.88 7.66 -12.06
C ASN A 3 4.09 6.52 -11.43
N LEU A 4 4.81 5.46 -11.03
CA LEU A 4 4.27 4.33 -10.27
C LEU A 4 4.88 4.36 -8.86
N LEU A 5 4.06 4.50 -7.86
CA LEU A 5 4.49 4.54 -6.47
C LEU A 5 4.17 3.22 -5.79
N ILE A 6 5.16 2.66 -5.09
CA ILE A 6 5.00 1.48 -4.24
C ILE A 6 5.03 1.97 -2.80
N THR A 7 4.01 1.64 -2.02
CA THR A 7 3.94 2.09 -0.63
C THR A 7 5.06 1.48 0.23
N PRO A 8 5.52 2.18 1.29
CA PRO A 8 6.74 1.80 2.01
C PRO A 8 6.59 0.59 2.93
N ASP A 9 5.40 0.04 3.09
CA ASP A 9 5.16 -1.14 3.92
C ASP A 9 5.62 -2.45 3.26
N PHE A 10 6.06 -2.39 1.98
CA PHE A 10 6.63 -3.55 1.32
C PHE A 10 8.12 -3.66 1.62
N SER A 11 8.58 -4.89 1.87
CA SER A 11 9.96 -5.15 2.26
C SER A 11 10.96 -4.71 1.18
N PRO A 12 12.10 -4.09 1.56
CA PRO A 12 13.17 -3.77 0.61
C PRO A 12 13.69 -4.98 -0.17
N GLU A 13 13.52 -6.20 0.35
CA GLU A 13 13.92 -7.43 -0.34
C GLU A 13 13.23 -7.58 -1.69
N PHE A 14 12.07 -6.96 -1.87
CA PHE A 14 11.30 -7.05 -3.09
C PHE A 14 11.57 -5.92 -4.09
N PHE A 15 12.51 -5.02 -3.81
CA PHE A 15 12.80 -3.92 -4.72
C PHE A 15 13.21 -4.40 -6.12
N ALA A 16 14.02 -5.44 -6.20
CA ALA A 16 14.41 -5.99 -7.50
C ALA A 16 13.19 -6.52 -8.27
N HIS A 17 12.28 -7.17 -7.59
CA HIS A 17 11.03 -7.65 -8.20
C HIS A 17 10.16 -6.51 -8.70
N TRP A 18 10.08 -5.42 -7.95
CA TRP A 18 9.33 -4.23 -8.38
C TRP A 18 9.95 -3.59 -9.62
N HIS A 19 11.28 -3.53 -9.70
CA HIS A 19 11.96 -3.02 -10.90
C HIS A 19 11.70 -3.92 -12.10
N MET A 20 11.72 -5.23 -11.93
CA MET A 20 11.38 -6.18 -12.99
C MET A 20 9.92 -6.00 -13.45
N PHE A 21 9.01 -5.90 -12.51
CA PHE A 21 7.60 -5.65 -12.80
C PHE A 21 7.42 -4.34 -13.58
N ASN A 22 8.09 -3.29 -13.13
CA ASN A 22 8.03 -1.99 -13.79
C ASN A 22 8.54 -2.07 -15.24
N THR A 23 9.61 -2.81 -15.48
CA THR A 23 10.13 -3.03 -16.82
C THR A 23 9.12 -3.74 -17.71
N GLN A 24 8.48 -4.78 -17.19
CA GLN A 24 7.45 -5.51 -17.93
C GLN A 24 6.23 -4.63 -18.21
N LEU A 25 5.85 -3.82 -17.25
CA LEU A 25 4.72 -2.90 -17.41
C LEU A 25 4.99 -1.84 -18.45
N GLN A 26 6.20 -1.28 -18.48
CA GLN A 26 6.61 -0.33 -19.51
C GLN A 26 6.54 -0.93 -20.91
N ARG A 27 6.96 -2.17 -21.07
CA ARG A 27 6.88 -2.88 -22.34
C ARG A 27 5.44 -3.14 -22.75
N ALA A 28 4.61 -3.58 -21.80
CA ALA A 28 3.22 -3.88 -22.08
C ALA A 28 2.41 -2.64 -22.48
N LEU A 29 2.71 -1.49 -21.88
CA LEU A 29 2.01 -0.24 -22.13
C LEU A 29 2.69 0.63 -23.18
N ASP A 30 3.89 0.25 -23.63
CA ASP A 30 4.71 1.06 -24.53
C ASP A 30 4.84 2.50 -24.01
N THR A 31 5.11 2.64 -22.73
CA THR A 31 5.15 3.93 -22.03
C THR A 31 6.25 3.91 -20.99
N ALA A 32 7.01 5.00 -20.89
CA ALA A 32 8.00 5.13 -19.83
C ALA A 32 7.31 5.31 -18.48
N ILE A 33 7.74 4.54 -17.48
CA ILE A 33 7.20 4.57 -16.13
C ILE A 33 8.34 4.74 -15.14
N ARG A 34 8.25 5.79 -14.32
CA ARG A 34 9.21 6.03 -13.23
C ARG A 34 8.71 5.35 -11.97
N LEU A 35 9.50 4.43 -11.45
CA LEU A 35 9.21 3.74 -10.20
C LEU A 35 9.65 4.61 -9.02
N GLN A 36 8.74 4.81 -8.06
CA GLN A 36 9.00 5.56 -6.85
C GLN A 36 8.76 4.66 -5.65
N THR A 37 9.78 4.53 -4.79
CA THR A 37 9.72 3.68 -3.60
C THR A 37 10.07 4.52 -2.36
N PRO A 38 9.09 5.27 -1.83
CA PRO A 38 9.35 6.10 -0.65
C PRO A 38 9.78 5.24 0.54
N THR A 39 10.63 5.80 1.39
CA THR A 39 11.17 5.09 2.54
C THR A 39 10.30 5.16 3.78
N GLY A 40 9.29 6.01 3.77
CA GLY A 40 8.38 6.18 4.90
C GLY A 40 7.08 6.83 4.49
N TYR A 41 6.16 6.86 5.44
CA TYR A 41 4.80 7.35 5.21
C TYR A 41 4.78 8.84 4.86
N ARG A 42 5.65 9.64 5.50
CA ARG A 42 5.71 11.08 5.23
C ARG A 42 6.16 11.35 3.79
N GLU A 43 7.21 10.65 3.35
CA GLU A 43 7.68 10.79 1.98
C GLU A 43 6.61 10.37 0.98
N GLN A 44 5.87 9.30 1.28
CA GLN A 44 4.75 8.87 0.47
C GLN A 44 3.71 9.97 0.33
N GLN A 45 3.30 10.60 1.43
CA GLN A 45 2.31 11.67 1.39
C GLN A 45 2.82 12.89 0.63
N ASP A 46 4.09 13.24 0.82
CA ASP A 46 4.68 14.35 0.09
C ASP A 46 4.68 14.11 -1.43
N LEU A 47 4.99 12.89 -1.85
CA LEU A 47 4.94 12.53 -3.27
C LEU A 47 3.52 12.58 -3.81
N LEU A 48 2.56 12.07 -3.07
CA LEU A 48 1.16 12.06 -3.48
C LEU A 48 0.58 13.48 -3.55
N ASP A 49 1.04 14.38 -2.70
CA ASP A 49 0.55 15.75 -2.64
C ASP A 49 1.23 16.67 -3.66
N SER A 50 2.51 16.45 -3.95
CA SER A 50 3.33 17.37 -4.75
C SER A 50 3.54 16.93 -6.20
N GLU A 51 3.41 15.64 -6.50
CA GLU A 51 3.63 15.09 -7.83
C GLU A 51 2.37 14.44 -8.36
N THR A 52 2.28 14.38 -9.69
CA THR A 52 1.21 13.61 -10.34
C THR A 52 1.61 12.14 -10.36
N VAL A 53 1.05 11.36 -9.45
CA VAL A 53 1.28 9.92 -9.37
C VAL A 53 0.11 9.22 -10.07
N ALA A 54 0.40 8.56 -11.19
CA ALA A 54 -0.64 7.93 -12.01
C ALA A 54 -1.06 6.58 -11.45
N LEU A 55 -0.12 5.80 -10.93
CA LEU A 55 -0.36 4.44 -10.46
C LEU A 55 0.21 4.28 -9.05
N VAL A 56 -0.54 3.60 -8.19
CA VAL A 56 -0.09 3.30 -6.83
C VAL A 56 -0.36 1.83 -6.55
N TYR A 57 0.66 1.11 -6.08
CA TYR A 57 0.48 -0.21 -5.50
C TYR A 57 0.47 -0.07 -3.98
N ALA A 58 -0.66 -0.37 -3.37
CA ALA A 58 -0.91 -0.08 -1.97
C ALA A 58 -1.57 -1.25 -1.26
N ASN A 59 -1.39 -1.32 0.06
CA ASN A 59 -2.17 -2.24 0.88
C ASN A 59 -3.66 -1.81 0.86
N PRO A 60 -4.59 -2.68 1.29
CA PRO A 60 -6.03 -2.37 1.21
C PRO A 60 -6.44 -1.11 1.96
N PHE A 61 -5.79 -0.81 3.10
CA PHE A 61 -6.12 0.39 3.87
C PHE A 61 -5.74 1.66 3.12
N ASP A 62 -4.51 1.72 2.62
CA ASP A 62 -4.03 2.88 1.86
C ASP A 62 -4.78 3.02 0.54
N ALA A 63 -5.09 1.91 -0.11
CA ALA A 63 -5.89 1.92 -1.33
C ALA A 63 -7.27 2.51 -1.07
N GLY A 64 -7.92 2.13 0.03
CA GLY A 64 -9.21 2.69 0.41
C GLY A 64 -9.16 4.20 0.63
N SER A 65 -8.11 4.69 1.29
CA SER A 65 -7.92 6.12 1.51
C SER A 65 -7.69 6.87 0.20
N LEU A 66 -6.90 6.30 -0.70
CA LEU A 66 -6.65 6.91 -2.02
C LEU A 66 -7.94 7.00 -2.84
N MET A 67 -8.76 5.97 -2.83
CA MET A 67 -10.03 5.98 -3.54
C MET A 67 -10.99 7.02 -2.96
N ARG A 68 -11.08 7.10 -1.64
CA ARG A 68 -12.00 8.02 -0.97
C ARG A 68 -11.56 9.47 -1.05
N ASP A 69 -10.27 9.74 -0.80
CA ASP A 69 -9.78 11.10 -0.58
C ASP A 69 -9.14 11.73 -1.82
N LYS A 70 -8.63 10.93 -2.73
CA LYS A 70 -7.88 11.41 -3.90
C LYS A 70 -8.46 10.95 -5.24
N GLY A 71 -9.57 10.24 -5.23
CA GLY A 71 -10.27 9.87 -6.47
C GLY A 71 -9.61 8.78 -7.29
N TYR A 72 -8.69 8.00 -6.71
CA TYR A 72 -8.11 6.86 -7.42
C TYR A 72 -9.16 5.77 -7.62
N ILE A 73 -8.99 5.00 -8.69
CA ILE A 73 -9.87 3.87 -8.99
C ILE A 73 -9.07 2.57 -8.93
N PRO A 74 -9.67 1.47 -8.44
CA PRO A 74 -8.99 0.18 -8.43
C PRO A 74 -8.89 -0.39 -9.84
N LEU A 75 -7.70 -0.82 -10.25
CA LEU A 75 -7.48 -1.42 -11.57
C LEU A 75 -7.26 -2.91 -11.49
N ALA A 76 -6.51 -3.38 -10.49
CA ALA A 76 -6.12 -4.78 -10.39
C ALA A 76 -5.73 -5.11 -8.96
N LYS A 77 -5.73 -6.39 -8.65
CA LYS A 77 -5.21 -6.92 -7.39
C LYS A 77 -4.48 -8.24 -7.68
N PRO A 78 -3.51 -8.63 -6.83
CA PRO A 78 -2.90 -9.94 -6.97
C PRO A 78 -3.95 -11.05 -6.85
N ASP A 79 -3.80 -12.10 -7.63
CA ASP A 79 -4.64 -13.29 -7.52
C ASP A 79 -4.08 -14.25 -6.46
N LEU A 80 -3.99 -13.73 -5.24
CA LEU A 80 -3.42 -14.43 -4.08
C LEU A 80 -4.41 -14.33 -2.92
N PRO A 81 -4.25 -15.20 -1.88
CA PRO A 81 -5.06 -15.06 -0.67
C PRO A 81 -4.99 -13.65 -0.10
N SER A 82 -6.10 -13.20 0.45
CA SER A 82 -6.20 -11.88 1.07
C SER A 82 -5.22 -11.75 2.24
N ASP A 83 -4.73 -10.55 2.47
CA ASP A 83 -3.95 -10.25 3.67
C ASP A 83 -4.75 -10.57 4.92
N GLN A 84 -4.06 -11.12 5.92
CA GLN A 84 -4.67 -11.38 7.21
C GLN A 84 -4.61 -10.11 8.06
N VAL A 85 -5.71 -9.86 8.75
CA VAL A 85 -5.77 -8.78 9.74
C VAL A 85 -5.76 -9.41 11.13
N LEU A 86 -4.84 -8.95 11.97
CA LEU A 86 -4.72 -9.41 13.34
C LEU A 86 -5.07 -8.28 14.29
N VAL A 87 -5.92 -8.58 15.26
CA VAL A 87 -6.16 -7.70 16.40
C VAL A 87 -5.24 -8.17 17.52
N VAL A 88 -4.36 -7.29 17.94
CA VAL A 88 -3.35 -7.64 18.93
C VAL A 88 -3.54 -6.83 20.21
N ALA A 89 -3.16 -7.40 21.33
CA ALA A 89 -3.18 -6.72 22.61
C ALA A 89 -1.81 -6.83 23.28
N ASN A 90 -1.54 -5.91 24.21
CA ASN A 90 -0.32 -5.98 24.99
C ASN A 90 -0.31 -7.27 25.80
N ALA A 91 0.83 -7.99 25.83
CA ALA A 91 0.96 -9.25 26.53
C ALA A 91 0.69 -9.14 28.05
N GLN A 92 0.84 -7.94 28.62
CA GLN A 92 0.59 -7.66 30.03
C GLN A 92 -0.83 -7.18 30.30
N SER A 93 -1.66 -7.05 29.26
CA SER A 93 -3.06 -6.64 29.43
C SER A 93 -3.89 -7.81 29.93
N ALA A 94 -5.09 -7.48 30.44
CA ALA A 94 -6.06 -8.49 30.89
C ALA A 94 -6.82 -9.14 29.72
N PHE A 95 -6.59 -8.68 28.50
CA PHE A 95 -7.34 -9.14 27.33
C PHE A 95 -6.63 -10.32 26.67
N ALA A 96 -7.31 -11.46 26.59
CA ALA A 96 -6.81 -12.65 25.90
C ALA A 96 -7.64 -12.97 24.65
N THR A 97 -8.90 -12.53 24.61
CA THR A 97 -9.83 -12.73 23.49
C THR A 97 -10.63 -11.46 23.26
N LEU A 98 -11.33 -11.41 22.11
CA LEU A 98 -12.20 -10.27 21.81
C LEU A 98 -13.34 -10.13 22.83
N ASP A 99 -13.79 -11.26 23.42
CA ASP A 99 -14.87 -11.23 24.40
C ASP A 99 -14.45 -10.56 25.71
N ASP A 100 -13.14 -10.43 25.96
CA ASP A 100 -12.62 -9.76 27.15
C ASP A 100 -12.74 -8.24 27.05
N LEU A 101 -13.00 -7.69 25.89
CA LEU A 101 -13.14 -6.25 25.71
C LEU A 101 -14.45 -5.74 26.29
N PRO A 102 -14.43 -4.60 27.02
CA PRO A 102 -15.67 -3.99 27.50
C PRO A 102 -16.58 -3.63 26.32
N ALA A 103 -17.90 -3.68 26.56
CA ALA A 103 -18.88 -3.40 25.52
C ALA A 103 -18.81 -1.97 24.98
N ASP A 104 -18.26 -1.04 25.74
CA ASP A 104 -18.09 0.37 25.38
C ASP A 104 -16.65 0.70 24.94
N SER A 105 -15.82 -0.29 24.68
CA SER A 105 -14.45 -0.10 24.20
C SER A 105 -14.45 0.60 22.83
N ARG A 106 -13.48 1.50 22.67
CA ARG A 106 -13.30 2.26 21.43
C ARG A 106 -11.87 2.16 20.95
#